data_73805d4fe29234f2619eb3ecc9557b07
#
_entry.id   73805d4fe29234f2619eb3ecc9557b07
#
_cell.length_a   1.000
_cell.length_b   1.000
_cell.length_c   1.000
_cell.angle_alpha   90.00
_cell.angle_beta   90.00
_cell.angle_gamma   90.00
#
_symmetry.space_group_name_H-M   'P 1'
#
loop_
_entity.id
_entity.type
_entity.pdbx_description
1 polymer ?
#
loop_
_entity_poly.entity_id
_entity_poly.type
_entity_poly.pdbx_seq_one_letter_code
_entity_poly.pdbx_strand_id
1 'polypeptide(L)'
;HNESYVRSIERFLKSIPKCTAIVCCNYIIYRLVMKTLQKMGKNVPEDYSLVCFDYSEETYRQEDVTCSVEQGFEMGRQLALRLMEMISTGECDDRNYTYVMKPILYDGHSIRKIKKVK
;
A
#
# COMPACT_ATOMS: atom_id res chain seq x y z
N HIS A 1 -17.83 -7.05 -11.04
CA HIS A 1 -17.23 -7.34 -9.73
C HIS A 1 -16.82 -6.07 -8.93
N ASN A 2 -16.25 -5.03 -9.56
CA ASN A 2 -15.79 -3.81 -8.85
C ASN A 2 -16.91 -3.02 -8.16
N GLU A 3 -18.12 -2.97 -8.70
CA GLU A 3 -19.24 -2.23 -8.09
C GLU A 3 -19.75 -2.84 -6.79
N SER A 4 -19.65 -4.15 -6.63
CA SER A 4 -19.99 -4.84 -5.39
C SER A 4 -19.07 -4.44 -4.26
N TYR A 5 -17.75 -4.39 -4.52
CA TYR A 5 -16.75 -3.95 -3.55
C TYR A 5 -16.91 -2.49 -3.16
N VAL A 6 -17.16 -1.60 -4.13
CA VAL A 6 -17.43 -0.17 -3.87
C VAL A 6 -18.63 0.00 -2.95
N ARG A 7 -19.73 -0.71 -3.19
CA ARG A 7 -20.90 -0.67 -2.31
C ARG A 7 -20.64 -1.20 -0.90
N SER A 8 -19.81 -2.25 -0.77
CA SER A 8 -19.44 -2.81 0.51
C SER A 8 -18.56 -1.84 1.32
N ILE A 9 -17.58 -1.21 0.67
CA ILE A 9 -16.73 -0.19 1.28
C ILE A 9 -17.56 1.03 1.70
N GLU A 10 -18.46 1.51 0.84
CA GLU A 10 -19.35 2.62 1.15
C GLU A 10 -20.22 2.35 2.39
N ARG A 11 -20.80 1.15 2.46
CA ARG A 11 -21.60 0.72 3.64
C ARG A 11 -20.74 0.67 4.90
N PHE A 12 -19.54 0.13 4.80
CA PHE A 12 -18.59 0.06 5.92
C PHE A 12 -18.22 1.47 6.40
N LEU A 13 -17.85 2.38 5.52
CA LEU A 13 -17.49 3.76 5.90
C LEU A 13 -18.67 4.50 6.56
N LYS A 14 -19.89 4.29 6.07
CA LYS A 14 -21.10 4.85 6.70
C LYS A 14 -21.39 4.29 8.08
N SER A 15 -20.93 3.07 8.39
CA SER A 15 -21.08 2.46 9.73
C SER A 15 -20.11 3.01 10.76
N ILE A 16 -19.05 3.71 10.33
CA ILE A 16 -18.01 4.28 11.20
C ILE A 16 -17.84 5.80 10.98
N PRO A 17 -18.89 6.60 11.20
CA PRO A 17 -18.94 8.03 10.78
C PRO A 17 -17.88 8.92 11.44
N LYS A 18 -17.27 8.49 12.54
CA LYS A 18 -16.20 9.21 13.23
C LYS A 18 -14.80 8.89 12.71
N CYS A 19 -14.67 7.93 11.79
CA CYS A 19 -13.40 7.56 11.19
C CYS A 19 -12.97 8.63 10.17
N THR A 20 -11.76 9.14 10.32
CA THR A 20 -11.17 10.16 9.43
C THR A 20 -9.84 9.72 8.80
N ALA A 21 -9.39 8.50 9.10
CA ALA A 21 -8.17 7.93 8.55
C ALA A 21 -8.37 6.46 8.20
N ILE A 22 -7.82 6.04 7.07
CA ILE A 22 -7.95 4.69 6.54
C ILE A 22 -6.55 4.19 6.16
N VAL A 23 -6.21 2.99 6.61
CA VAL A 23 -5.01 2.25 6.18
C VAL A 23 -5.46 1.16 5.23
N CYS A 24 -5.01 1.24 3.97
CA CYS A 24 -5.29 0.25 2.94
C CYS A 24 -4.17 -0.80 2.92
N CYS A 25 -4.53 -2.07 2.93
CA CYS A 25 -3.57 -3.17 3.02
C CYS A 25 -2.75 -3.40 1.73
N ASN A 26 -3.23 -2.89 0.59
CA ASN A 26 -2.51 -2.96 -0.69
C ASN A 26 -3.07 -1.95 -1.69
N TYR A 27 -2.37 -1.83 -2.82
CA TYR A 27 -2.71 -0.93 -3.92
C TYR A 27 -4.13 -1.14 -4.47
N ILE A 28 -4.58 -2.38 -4.61
CA ILE A 28 -5.91 -2.70 -5.17
C ILE A 28 -7.01 -2.15 -4.25
N ILE A 29 -6.89 -2.40 -2.95
CA ILE A 29 -7.84 -1.89 -1.94
C ILE A 29 -7.81 -0.37 -1.90
N TYR A 30 -6.62 0.24 -1.96
CA TYR A 30 -6.47 1.69 -2.04
C TYR A 30 -7.28 2.28 -3.22
N ARG A 31 -7.15 1.73 -4.42
CA ARG A 31 -7.88 2.18 -5.61
C ARG A 31 -9.40 2.06 -5.46
N LEU A 32 -9.87 0.99 -4.82
CA LEU A 32 -11.29 0.79 -4.53
C LEU A 32 -11.82 1.80 -3.50
N VAL A 33 -11.04 2.08 -2.45
CA VAL A 33 -11.38 3.09 -1.44
C VAL A 33 -11.43 4.48 -2.08
N MET A 34 -10.43 4.87 -2.88
CA MET A 34 -10.42 6.15 -3.59
C MET A 34 -11.64 6.32 -4.48
N LYS A 35 -11.98 5.30 -5.29
CA LYS A 35 -13.18 5.30 -6.13
C LYS A 35 -14.46 5.44 -5.31
N THR A 36 -14.52 4.79 -4.15
CA THR A 36 -15.68 4.87 -3.26
C THR A 36 -15.81 6.27 -2.65
N LEU A 37 -14.71 6.84 -2.15
CA LEU A 37 -14.70 8.20 -1.59
C LEU A 37 -15.11 9.24 -2.64
N GLN A 38 -14.58 9.13 -3.86
CA GLN A 38 -14.95 10.00 -4.98
C GLN A 38 -16.46 9.91 -5.27
N LYS A 39 -17.02 8.71 -5.31
CA LYS A 39 -18.47 8.49 -5.49
C LYS A 39 -19.29 9.11 -4.35
N MET A 40 -18.77 9.10 -3.13
CA MET A 40 -19.39 9.72 -1.94
C MET A 40 -19.19 11.24 -1.88
N GLY A 41 -18.49 11.86 -2.84
CA GLY A 41 -18.14 13.29 -2.83
C GLY A 41 -17.15 13.65 -1.71
N LYS A 42 -16.28 12.71 -1.30
CA LYS A 42 -15.28 12.89 -0.24
C LYS A 42 -13.89 13.06 -0.84
N ASN A 43 -13.12 13.97 -0.25
CA ASN A 43 -11.77 14.32 -0.68
C ASN A 43 -10.69 13.75 0.24
N VAL A 44 -9.52 13.47 -0.34
CA VAL A 44 -8.30 13.06 0.36
C VAL A 44 -7.26 14.14 0.11
N PRO A 45 -6.62 14.69 1.14
CA PRO A 45 -6.70 14.33 2.57
C PRO A 45 -7.78 15.07 3.38
N GLU A 46 -8.61 15.92 2.79
CA GLU A 46 -9.49 16.86 3.48
C GLU A 46 -10.55 16.17 4.35
N ASP A 47 -11.24 15.18 3.81
CA ASP A 47 -12.26 14.42 4.54
C ASP A 47 -11.66 13.16 5.19
N TYR A 48 -10.76 12.48 4.48
CA TYR A 48 -10.09 11.26 4.93
C TYR A 48 -8.59 11.31 4.65
N SER A 49 -7.80 10.97 5.66
CA SER A 49 -6.38 10.63 5.47
C SER A 49 -6.26 9.20 5.02
N LEU A 50 -5.45 8.93 3.98
CA LEU A 50 -5.20 7.58 3.49
C LEU A 50 -3.72 7.22 3.58
N VAL A 51 -3.46 6.00 4.03
CA VAL A 51 -2.14 5.35 3.96
C VAL A 51 -2.30 4.04 3.22
N CYS A 52 -1.37 3.71 2.37
CA CYS A 52 -1.37 2.43 1.67
C CYS A 52 -0.15 1.59 2.04
N PHE A 53 -0.38 0.35 2.39
CA PHE A 53 0.66 -0.65 2.51
C PHE A 53 0.84 -1.33 1.14
N ASP A 54 2.08 -1.64 0.74
CA ASP A 54 2.40 -2.23 -0.57
C ASP A 54 1.80 -1.48 -1.77
N TYR A 55 2.23 -0.23 -1.93
CA TYR A 55 1.87 0.58 -3.08
C TYR A 55 2.76 0.27 -4.29
N SER A 56 2.24 0.52 -5.49
CA SER A 56 2.96 0.30 -6.74
C SER A 56 4.26 1.10 -6.81
N GLU A 57 5.39 0.42 -7.05
CA GLU A 57 6.71 1.01 -7.23
C GLU A 57 6.77 2.00 -8.42
N GLU A 58 5.91 1.80 -9.41
CA GLU A 58 5.91 2.62 -10.63
C GLU A 58 5.17 3.95 -10.46
N THR A 59 4.16 4.00 -9.59
CA THR A 59 3.20 5.13 -9.56
C THR A 59 3.15 5.91 -8.26
N TYR A 60 3.75 5.42 -7.15
CA TYR A 60 3.59 6.03 -5.83
C TYR A 60 4.02 7.50 -5.76
N ARG A 61 5.07 7.89 -6.49
CA ARG A 61 5.54 9.28 -6.52
C ARG A 61 4.61 10.20 -7.29
N GLN A 62 4.03 9.72 -8.39
CA GLN A 62 3.12 10.50 -9.23
C GLN A 62 1.76 10.69 -8.55
N GLU A 63 1.28 9.66 -7.87
CA GLU A 63 0.01 9.72 -7.14
C GLU A 63 0.15 10.33 -5.75
N ASP A 64 1.39 10.58 -5.30
CA ASP A 64 1.74 11.31 -4.08
C ASP A 64 1.05 10.79 -2.81
N VAL A 65 1.01 9.47 -2.68
CA VAL A 65 0.35 8.75 -1.58
C VAL A 65 1.35 8.39 -0.51
N THR A 66 1.05 8.67 0.76
CA THR A 66 1.84 8.15 1.88
C THR A 66 1.71 6.64 1.95
N CYS A 67 2.81 5.93 1.76
CA CYS A 67 2.77 4.48 1.60
C CYS A 67 4.09 3.78 1.96
N SER A 68 4.02 2.47 2.16
CA SER A 68 5.16 1.59 1.95
C SER A 68 5.16 1.11 0.49
N VAL A 69 6.33 1.11 -0.14
CA VAL A 69 6.48 0.78 -1.56
C VAL A 69 6.78 -0.70 -1.72
N GLU A 70 6.04 -1.37 -2.59
CA GLU A 70 6.33 -2.74 -3.00
C GLU A 70 7.63 -2.77 -3.80
N GLN A 71 8.59 -3.62 -3.39
CA GLN A 71 9.92 -3.72 -4.00
C GLN A 71 10.05 -5.03 -4.80
N GLY A 72 9.06 -5.32 -5.65
CA GLY A 72 8.98 -6.58 -6.38
C GLY A 72 10.17 -6.82 -7.32
N PHE A 73 10.66 -5.78 -8.00
CA PHE A 73 11.80 -5.88 -8.89
C PHE A 73 13.09 -6.26 -8.14
N GLU A 74 13.42 -5.54 -7.06
CA GLU A 74 14.63 -5.82 -6.28
C GLU A 74 14.56 -7.18 -5.58
N MET A 75 13.40 -7.56 -5.08
CA MET A 75 13.17 -8.88 -4.50
C MET A 75 13.42 -9.99 -5.54
N GLY A 76 12.87 -9.86 -6.75
CA GLY A 76 13.09 -10.80 -7.83
C GLY A 76 14.55 -10.87 -8.25
N ARG A 77 15.25 -9.73 -8.31
CA ARG A 77 16.68 -9.66 -8.60
C ARG A 77 17.52 -10.42 -7.58
N GLN A 78 17.27 -10.22 -6.29
CA GLN A 78 17.98 -10.90 -5.21
C GLN A 78 17.75 -12.42 -5.24
N LEU A 79 16.52 -12.84 -5.48
CA LEU A 79 16.19 -14.27 -5.62
C LEU A 79 16.90 -14.91 -6.82
N ALA A 80 16.93 -14.23 -7.97
CA ALA A 80 17.61 -14.72 -9.16
C ALA A 80 19.13 -14.85 -8.94
N LEU A 81 19.77 -13.85 -8.34
CA LEU A 81 21.19 -13.89 -8.01
C LEU A 81 21.52 -15.06 -7.07
N ARG A 82 20.71 -15.28 -6.05
CA ARG A 82 20.90 -16.41 -5.13
C ARG A 82 20.74 -17.75 -5.83
N LEU A 83 19.75 -17.89 -6.69
CA LEU A 83 19.55 -19.10 -7.48
C LEU A 83 20.75 -19.39 -8.41
N MET A 84 21.26 -18.37 -9.09
CA MET A 84 22.44 -18.49 -9.95
C MET A 84 23.69 -18.91 -9.17
N GLU A 85 23.90 -18.37 -7.98
CA GLU A 85 24.98 -18.76 -7.07
C GLU A 85 24.85 -20.24 -6.68
N MET A 86 23.68 -20.69 -6.26
CA MET A 86 23.42 -22.09 -5.92
C MET A 86 23.68 -23.04 -7.09
N ILE A 87 23.29 -22.68 -8.31
CA ILE A 87 23.56 -23.47 -9.52
C ILE A 87 25.05 -23.52 -9.80
N SER A 88 25.79 -22.43 -9.70
CA SER A 88 27.20 -22.35 -10.03
C SER A 88 28.11 -23.08 -9.03
N THR A 89 27.76 -23.06 -7.75
CA THR A 89 28.51 -23.71 -6.68
C THR A 89 28.11 -25.18 -6.48
N GLY A 90 26.94 -25.59 -6.93
CA GLY A 90 26.35 -26.90 -6.65
C GLY A 90 25.94 -27.07 -5.18
N GLU A 91 26.02 -26.01 -4.39
CA GLU A 91 25.65 -26.01 -2.96
C GLU A 91 24.17 -25.68 -2.85
N CYS A 92 23.36 -26.66 -2.49
CA CYS A 92 22.02 -26.43 -1.97
C CYS A 92 22.15 -26.25 -0.46
N ASP A 93 22.06 -24.98 -0.01
CA ASP A 93 22.15 -24.71 1.42
C ASP A 93 20.80 -25.09 2.07
N ASP A 94 20.78 -26.17 2.84
CA ASP A 94 19.62 -26.64 3.60
C ASP A 94 19.27 -25.71 4.77
N ARG A 95 20.10 -24.69 5.03
CA ARG A 95 19.81 -23.66 6.04
C ARG A 95 18.79 -22.70 5.49
N ASN A 96 17.84 -22.32 6.33
CA ASN A 96 16.85 -21.29 6.02
C ASN A 96 17.53 -19.96 5.67
N TYR A 97 17.74 -19.73 4.37
CA TYR A 97 18.27 -18.47 3.89
C TYR A 97 17.12 -17.44 3.89
N THR A 98 17.26 -16.43 4.74
CA THR A 98 16.31 -15.31 4.81
C THR A 98 17.04 -14.02 4.47
N TYR A 99 16.59 -13.36 3.41
CA TYR A 99 17.02 -12.01 3.06
C TYR A 99 15.92 -11.03 3.40
N VAL A 100 16.19 -10.13 4.34
CA VAL A 100 15.24 -9.11 4.78
C VAL A 100 15.56 -7.79 4.08
N MET A 101 14.65 -7.33 3.25
CA MET A 101 14.76 -6.03 2.60
C MET A 101 14.25 -4.92 3.51
N LYS A 102 14.97 -3.82 3.56
CA LYS A 102 14.51 -2.62 4.27
C LYS A 102 13.33 -2.01 3.50
N PRO A 103 12.19 -1.75 4.16
CA PRO A 103 11.04 -1.14 3.49
C PRO A 103 11.37 0.29 3.04
N ILE A 104 10.81 0.68 1.90
CA ILE A 104 10.81 2.06 1.42
C ILE A 104 9.50 2.69 1.89
N LEU A 105 9.61 3.72 2.73
CA LEU A 105 8.48 4.52 3.17
C LEU A 105 8.49 5.85 2.40
N TYR A 106 7.37 6.20 1.81
CA TYR A 106 7.17 7.47 1.12
C TYR A 106 6.16 8.32 1.87
N ASP A 107 6.55 9.55 2.20
CA ASP A 107 5.70 10.52 2.87
C ASP A 107 5.09 11.46 1.81
N GLY A 108 3.91 11.08 1.33
CA GLY A 108 3.14 11.84 0.35
C GLY A 108 2.16 12.81 1.02
N HIS A 109 1.24 13.37 0.22
CA HIS A 109 0.25 14.36 0.67
C HIS A 109 -1.15 13.76 0.92
N SER A 110 -1.27 12.45 1.09
CA SER A 110 -2.55 11.78 1.38
C SER A 110 -2.97 11.81 2.86
N ILE A 111 -2.20 12.47 3.72
CA ILE A 111 -2.47 12.62 5.16
C ILE A 111 -2.59 14.10 5.51
N ARG A 112 -3.55 14.44 6.37
CA ARG A 112 -3.63 15.76 6.99
C ARG A 112 -3.45 15.71 8.50
N LYS A 113 -2.87 16.77 9.07
CA LYS A 113 -2.88 16.97 10.53
C LYS A 113 -4.29 17.32 11.00
N ILE A 114 -4.77 16.62 12.01
CA ILE A 114 -5.98 16.99 12.73
C ILE A 114 -5.58 18.09 13.72
N LYS A 115 -6.27 19.26 13.69
CA LYS A 115 -6.08 20.28 14.72
C LYS A 115 -6.51 19.66 16.05
N LYS A 116 -5.61 19.67 17.04
CA LYS A 116 -6.00 19.29 18.42
C LYS A 116 -7.15 20.19 18.82
N VAL A 117 -8.30 19.62 19.13
CA VAL A 117 -9.37 20.32 19.83
C VAL A 117 -8.80 20.62 21.22
N LYS A 118 -8.68 21.91 21.52
CA LYS A 118 -8.28 22.37 22.85
C LYS A 118 -9.39 22.06 23.85
#